data_fdd69db1cb7f501ad0b5106cd27a4c44
#
_entry.id   fdd69db1cb7f501ad0b5106cd27a4c44
#
_cell.length_a   1.000
_cell.length_b   1.000
_cell.length_c   1.000
_cell.angle_alpha   90.00
_cell.angle_beta   90.00
_cell.angle_gamma   90.00
#
_symmetry.space_group_name_H-M   'P 1'
#
loop_
_entity.id
_entity.type
_entity.pdbx_description
1 polymer ?
#
loop_
_entity_poly.entity_id
_entity_poly.type
_entity_poly.pdbx_seq_one_letter_code
_entity_poly.pdbx_strand_id
1 'polypeptide(L)'
;MSTIVGNFSLDYPRTISGKQKIEALEKINEMGDKIIDQFFSSQETNAPTFFINNRLTRTYGRYFPSENKIEMSGQFTKIALYLAKDESLFEKVLKHELAHWYLHKSGRKYSDGEPEFEKLLSYIDSLSSGATNKKLQLAPTTPLLTFKVHSECDKCGASNLSNRRLNNRYIHTSCGGLIVDKELVIVKS
;
A
#
# COMPACT_ATOMS: atom_id res chain seq x y z
N MET A 1 -2.75 9.54 -15.14
CA MET A 1 -3.13 8.32 -15.92
C MET A 1 -2.55 7.11 -15.19
N SER A 2 -3.36 6.08 -14.94
CA SER A 2 -2.87 4.86 -14.29
C SER A 2 -2.09 4.01 -15.30
N THR A 3 -0.91 3.55 -14.91
CA THR A 3 -0.05 2.72 -15.77
C THR A 3 -0.09 1.27 -15.31
N ILE A 4 -0.25 0.32 -16.23
CA ILE A 4 -0.13 -1.12 -15.94
C ILE A 4 1.36 -1.43 -15.83
N VAL A 5 1.79 -2.00 -14.69
CA VAL A 5 3.20 -2.35 -14.41
C VAL A 5 3.43 -3.86 -14.38
N GLY A 6 2.39 -4.67 -14.52
CA GLY A 6 2.50 -6.13 -14.59
C GLY A 6 1.13 -6.79 -14.78
N ASN A 7 1.13 -8.01 -15.31
CA ASN A 7 -0.05 -8.85 -15.48
C ASN A 7 0.20 -10.27 -14.97
N PHE A 8 -0.85 -10.94 -14.51
CA PHE A 8 -0.78 -12.24 -13.84
C PHE A 8 -2.06 -13.03 -14.09
N SER A 9 -1.97 -14.36 -13.95
CA SER A 9 -3.15 -15.21 -13.98
C SER A 9 -4.21 -14.75 -12.96
N LEU A 10 -5.48 -14.91 -13.26
CA LEU A 10 -6.59 -14.62 -12.35
C LEU A 10 -6.46 -15.34 -10.99
N ASP A 11 -5.83 -16.52 -10.98
CA ASP A 11 -5.63 -17.31 -9.77
C ASP A 11 -4.34 -16.97 -9.01
N TYR A 12 -3.60 -15.95 -9.46
CA TYR A 12 -2.38 -15.52 -8.80
C TYR A 12 -2.62 -15.12 -7.34
N PRO A 13 -1.85 -15.64 -6.38
CA PRO A 13 -2.03 -15.31 -4.96
C PRO A 13 -1.76 -13.84 -4.69
N ARG A 14 -2.74 -13.12 -4.15
CA ARG A 14 -2.61 -11.69 -3.83
C ARG A 14 -1.92 -11.41 -2.51
N THR A 15 -1.70 -12.44 -1.70
CA THR A 15 -1.07 -12.33 -0.38
C THR A 15 0.35 -12.86 -0.39
N ILE A 16 1.17 -12.35 0.53
CA ILE A 16 2.51 -12.87 0.76
C ILE A 16 2.46 -14.05 1.74
N SER A 17 3.27 -15.08 1.53
CA SER A 17 3.29 -16.26 2.41
C SER A 17 4.64 -16.96 2.38
N GLY A 18 4.83 -17.91 3.32
CA GLY A 18 6.00 -18.76 3.39
C GLY A 18 7.32 -18.00 3.41
N LYS A 19 8.28 -18.47 2.62
CA LYS A 19 9.63 -17.90 2.54
C LYS A 19 9.65 -16.41 2.21
N GLN A 20 8.81 -15.96 1.26
CA GLN A 20 8.72 -14.54 0.91
C GLN A 20 8.34 -13.66 2.10
N LYS A 21 7.48 -14.16 3.02
CA LYS A 21 7.09 -13.39 4.20
C LYS A 21 8.25 -13.21 5.17
N ILE A 22 9.07 -14.24 5.34
CA ILE A 22 10.26 -14.19 6.20
C ILE A 22 11.27 -13.18 5.63
N GLU A 23 11.64 -13.34 4.36
CA GLU A 23 12.58 -12.45 3.67
C GLU A 23 12.10 -10.97 3.67
N ALA A 24 10.80 -10.77 3.45
CA ALA A 24 10.24 -9.42 3.50
C ALA A 24 10.31 -8.82 4.90
N LEU A 25 10.10 -9.64 5.95
CA LEU A 25 10.16 -9.14 7.33
C LEU A 25 11.60 -8.76 7.73
N GLU A 26 12.59 -9.55 7.34
CA GLU A 26 14.01 -9.23 7.51
C GLU A 26 14.33 -7.88 6.84
N LYS A 27 13.92 -7.71 5.59
CA LYS A 27 14.12 -6.46 4.84
C LYS A 27 13.41 -5.26 5.48
N ILE A 28 12.20 -5.45 6.04
CA ILE A 28 11.46 -4.41 6.73
C ILE A 28 12.19 -3.99 8.01
N ASN A 29 12.72 -4.93 8.79
CA ASN A 29 13.51 -4.62 9.98
C ASN A 29 14.77 -3.81 9.61
N GLU A 30 15.57 -4.28 8.64
CA GLU A 30 16.77 -3.56 8.21
C GLU A 30 16.45 -2.14 7.70
N MET A 31 15.38 -1.99 6.95
CA MET A 31 14.95 -0.69 6.44
C MET A 31 14.44 0.20 7.56
N GLY A 32 13.65 -0.36 8.49
CA GLY A 32 13.13 0.34 9.65
C GLY A 32 14.24 0.87 10.54
N ASP A 33 15.23 0.03 10.87
CA ASP A 33 16.40 0.41 11.67
C ASP A 33 17.16 1.56 11.02
N LYS A 34 17.44 1.49 9.70
CA LYS A 34 18.10 2.58 8.95
C LYS A 34 17.33 3.90 9.01
N ILE A 35 16.02 3.84 8.88
CA ILE A 35 15.16 5.04 8.95
C ILE A 35 15.17 5.62 10.36
N ILE A 36 15.10 4.77 11.39
CA ILE A 36 15.14 5.20 12.79
C ILE A 36 16.48 5.87 13.09
N ASP A 37 17.59 5.25 12.73
CA ASP A 37 18.94 5.80 12.92
C ASP A 37 19.08 7.16 12.22
N GLN A 38 18.58 7.27 11.01
CA GLN A 38 18.74 8.48 10.20
C GLN A 38 17.87 9.65 10.67
N PHE A 39 16.64 9.40 11.09
CA PHE A 39 15.65 10.46 11.33
C PHE A 39 15.13 10.52 12.76
N PHE A 40 15.24 9.44 13.54
CA PHE A 40 14.56 9.26 14.83
C PHE A 40 15.47 8.74 15.95
N SER A 41 16.78 8.91 15.84
CA SER A 41 17.81 8.36 16.74
C SER A 41 17.56 8.62 18.23
N SER A 42 16.86 9.69 18.59
CA SER A 42 16.48 9.98 19.97
C SER A 42 15.50 8.97 20.60
N GLN A 43 14.91 8.07 19.81
CA GLN A 43 13.92 7.07 20.23
C GLN A 43 14.37 5.62 20.02
N GLU A 44 15.64 5.38 19.69
CA GLU A 44 16.18 4.03 19.37
C GLU A 44 15.86 2.95 20.42
N THR A 45 15.91 3.32 21.70
CA THR A 45 15.68 2.37 22.80
C THR A 45 14.25 1.84 22.89
N ASN A 46 13.33 2.38 22.09
CA ASN A 46 11.93 2.02 22.12
C ASN A 46 11.35 1.84 20.70
N ALA A 47 12.17 1.31 19.78
CA ALA A 47 11.80 1.03 18.41
C ALA A 47 10.55 0.13 18.34
N PRO A 48 9.67 0.30 17.31
CA PRO A 48 8.50 -0.54 17.16
C PRO A 48 8.89 -1.91 16.61
N THR A 49 8.10 -2.93 16.89
CA THR A 49 8.21 -4.22 16.20
C THR A 49 7.44 -4.22 14.88
N PHE A 50 7.98 -4.88 13.85
CA PHE A 50 7.38 -4.93 12.53
C PHE A 50 6.69 -6.26 12.26
N PHE A 51 5.54 -6.21 11.60
CA PHE A 51 4.75 -7.38 11.22
C PHE A 51 4.21 -7.25 9.80
N ILE A 52 3.94 -8.39 9.16
CA ILE A 52 3.21 -8.44 7.90
C ILE A 52 1.84 -9.07 8.14
N ASN A 53 0.78 -8.33 7.82
CA ASN A 53 -0.60 -8.73 8.02
C ASN A 53 -1.35 -8.88 6.68
N ASN A 54 -1.65 -10.14 6.29
CA ASN A 54 -2.39 -10.43 5.06
C ASN A 54 -3.88 -10.01 5.11
N ARG A 55 -4.41 -9.71 6.29
CA ARG A 55 -5.80 -9.22 6.46
C ARG A 55 -5.92 -7.71 6.33
N LEU A 56 -4.79 -7.00 6.34
CA LEU A 56 -4.75 -5.55 6.15
C LEU A 56 -4.91 -5.22 4.66
N THR A 57 -6.15 -4.89 4.24
CA THR A 57 -6.51 -4.71 2.83
C THR A 57 -6.93 -3.28 2.48
N ARG A 58 -7.17 -2.42 3.47
CA ARG A 58 -7.64 -1.04 3.26
C ARG A 58 -6.54 0.01 3.35
N THR A 59 -5.44 -0.30 4.03
CA THR A 59 -4.27 0.57 4.19
C THR A 59 -3.00 -0.19 3.84
N TYR A 60 -1.94 0.52 3.52
CA TYR A 60 -0.63 -0.08 3.23
C TYR A 60 0.14 -0.47 4.48
N GLY A 61 -0.03 0.29 5.55
CA GLY A 61 0.53 0.06 6.87
C GLY A 61 -0.44 0.50 7.96
N ARG A 62 -0.06 0.27 9.22
CA ARG A 62 -0.74 0.78 10.40
C ARG A 62 0.18 0.71 11.62
N TYR A 63 0.32 1.82 12.34
CA TYR A 63 0.93 1.84 13.65
C TYR A 63 -0.11 1.52 14.75
N PHE A 64 0.27 0.68 15.72
CA PHE A 64 -0.52 0.33 16.91
C PHE A 64 0.17 0.87 18.17
N PRO A 65 -0.31 1.99 18.73
CA PRO A 65 0.30 2.63 19.90
C PRO A 65 0.38 1.74 21.13
N SER A 66 -0.69 1.00 21.44
CA SER A 66 -0.77 0.13 22.61
C SER A 66 0.18 -1.06 22.59
N GLU A 67 0.56 -1.53 21.41
CA GLU A 67 1.42 -2.70 21.22
C GLU A 67 2.84 -2.31 20.77
N ASN A 68 3.08 -1.02 20.54
CA ASN A 68 4.34 -0.50 19.98
C ASN A 68 4.75 -1.28 18.73
N LYS A 69 3.81 -1.49 17.80
CA LYS A 69 4.07 -2.26 16.59
C LYS A 69 3.58 -1.55 15.33
N ILE A 70 4.23 -1.86 14.22
CA ILE A 70 3.83 -1.47 12.86
C ILE A 70 3.47 -2.72 12.08
N GLU A 71 2.26 -2.74 11.51
CA GLU A 71 1.83 -3.79 10.59
C GLU A 71 1.85 -3.27 9.15
N MET A 72 2.57 -3.96 8.27
CA MET A 72 2.54 -3.71 6.83
C MET A 72 1.55 -4.66 6.15
N SER A 73 0.78 -4.17 5.19
CA SER A 73 -0.14 -4.99 4.39
C SER A 73 0.63 -6.05 3.59
N GLY A 74 0.26 -7.32 3.75
CA GLY A 74 0.88 -8.40 3.00
C GLY A 74 0.67 -8.28 1.49
N GLN A 75 -0.50 -7.79 1.05
CA GLN A 75 -0.77 -7.51 -0.36
C GLN A 75 0.14 -6.38 -0.88
N PHE A 76 0.24 -5.27 -0.16
CA PHE A 76 1.10 -4.15 -0.55
C PHE A 76 2.58 -4.57 -0.57
N THR A 77 3.04 -5.27 0.48
CA THR A 77 4.42 -5.79 0.56
C THR A 77 4.75 -6.66 -0.64
N LYS A 78 3.85 -7.58 -1.01
CA LYS A 78 4.04 -8.44 -2.18
C LYS A 78 4.12 -7.62 -3.48
N ILE A 79 3.20 -6.68 -3.67
CA ILE A 79 3.19 -5.85 -4.87
C ILE A 79 4.46 -5.00 -4.95
N ALA A 80 4.78 -4.26 -3.90
CA ALA A 80 5.87 -3.30 -3.93
C ALA A 80 7.24 -3.98 -4.03
N LEU A 81 7.53 -4.98 -3.18
CA LEU A 81 8.87 -5.57 -3.11
C LEU A 81 9.13 -6.65 -4.16
N TYR A 82 8.12 -7.44 -4.54
CA TYR A 82 8.34 -8.62 -5.39
C TYR A 82 7.82 -8.48 -6.82
N LEU A 83 6.79 -7.68 -7.05
CA LEU A 83 6.17 -7.59 -8.36
C LEU A 83 6.56 -6.29 -9.08
N ALA A 84 6.28 -5.14 -8.50
CA ALA A 84 6.65 -3.85 -9.05
C ALA A 84 8.12 -3.49 -8.80
N LYS A 85 8.76 -4.13 -7.80
CA LYS A 85 10.14 -3.85 -7.34
C LYS A 85 10.34 -2.35 -7.06
N ASP A 86 9.34 -1.72 -6.47
CA ASP A 86 9.33 -0.31 -6.11
C ASP A 86 9.65 -0.16 -4.61
N GLU A 87 10.92 -0.38 -4.26
CA GLU A 87 11.41 -0.26 -2.89
C GLU A 87 11.28 1.16 -2.34
N SER A 88 11.44 2.17 -3.21
CA SER A 88 11.29 3.56 -2.82
C SER A 88 9.86 3.86 -2.33
N LEU A 89 8.85 3.35 -3.02
CA LEU A 89 7.46 3.48 -2.57
C LEU A 89 7.23 2.74 -1.25
N PHE A 90 7.82 1.54 -1.10
CA PHE A 90 7.71 0.77 0.13
C PHE A 90 8.33 1.52 1.31
N GLU A 91 9.53 2.08 1.12
CA GLU A 91 10.23 2.91 2.12
C GLU A 91 9.39 4.11 2.54
N LYS A 92 8.78 4.82 1.59
CA LYS A 92 7.92 5.97 1.89
C LYS A 92 6.71 5.62 2.76
N VAL A 93 6.10 4.45 2.52
CA VAL A 93 5.01 3.96 3.38
C VAL A 93 5.54 3.59 4.77
N LEU A 94 6.69 2.92 4.86
CA LEU A 94 7.29 2.58 6.15
C LEU A 94 7.68 3.83 6.95
N LYS A 95 8.24 4.87 6.31
CA LYS A 95 8.49 6.18 6.91
C LYS A 95 7.21 6.82 7.46
N HIS A 96 6.08 6.69 6.76
CA HIS A 96 4.79 7.20 7.21
C HIS A 96 4.36 6.56 8.54
N GLU A 97 4.43 5.24 8.64
CA GLU A 97 4.08 4.52 9.88
C GLU A 97 5.07 4.81 11.02
N LEU A 98 6.35 4.98 10.71
CA LEU A 98 7.38 5.37 11.68
C LEU A 98 7.18 6.81 12.17
N ALA A 99 6.65 7.72 11.33
CA ALA A 99 6.30 9.07 11.77
C ALA A 99 5.16 9.06 12.81
N HIS A 100 4.13 8.20 12.64
CA HIS A 100 3.12 7.98 13.67
C HIS A 100 3.73 7.52 15.00
N TRP A 101 4.61 6.51 14.92
CA TRP A 101 5.31 5.99 16.09
C TRP A 101 6.16 7.06 16.79
N TYR A 102 6.99 7.79 16.04
CA TYR A 102 7.90 8.78 16.59
C TYR A 102 7.16 9.93 17.33
N LEU A 103 6.14 10.50 16.68
CA LEU A 103 5.36 11.58 17.30
C LEU A 103 4.57 11.10 18.51
N HIS A 104 3.99 9.89 18.45
CA HIS A 104 3.32 9.28 19.61
C HIS A 104 4.29 9.13 20.81
N LYS A 105 5.49 8.56 20.58
CA LYS A 105 6.50 8.38 21.63
C LYS A 105 7.03 9.71 22.18
N SER A 106 7.02 10.75 21.37
CA SER A 106 7.38 12.10 21.78
C SER A 106 6.25 12.87 22.48
N GLY A 107 5.09 12.22 22.71
CA GLY A 107 3.91 12.86 23.31
C GLY A 107 3.25 13.93 22.44
N ARG A 108 3.48 13.87 21.12
CA ARG A 108 3.01 14.85 20.16
C ARG A 108 1.80 14.32 19.39
N LYS A 109 1.08 15.19 18.69
CA LYS A 109 -0.03 14.79 17.83
C LYS A 109 0.50 14.01 16.62
N TYR A 110 -0.01 12.80 16.43
CA TYR A 110 0.48 11.86 15.43
C TYR A 110 -0.58 11.36 14.45
N SER A 111 -1.77 11.98 14.42
CA SER A 111 -2.82 11.57 13.49
C SER A 111 -2.60 12.13 12.11
N ASP A 112 -3.08 11.40 11.09
CA ASP A 112 -3.14 11.85 9.71
C ASP A 112 -3.75 13.25 9.61
N GLY A 113 -3.08 14.11 8.82
CA GLY A 113 -3.54 15.47 8.55
C GLY A 113 -3.28 16.48 9.67
N GLU A 114 -2.68 16.10 10.79
CA GLU A 114 -2.19 17.07 11.76
C GLU A 114 -1.02 17.87 11.15
N PRO A 115 -0.96 19.19 11.31
CA PRO A 115 0.06 20.01 10.65
C PRO A 115 1.50 19.61 10.99
N GLU A 116 1.75 19.18 12.22
CA GLU A 116 3.05 18.71 12.66
C GLU A 116 3.43 17.37 12.03
N PHE A 117 2.46 16.47 11.90
CA PHE A 117 2.64 15.20 11.22
C PHE A 117 2.97 15.39 9.74
N GLU A 118 2.20 16.23 9.01
CA GLU A 118 2.47 16.53 7.60
C GLU A 118 3.84 17.19 7.38
N LYS A 119 4.24 18.08 8.29
CA LYS A 119 5.57 18.69 8.25
C LYS A 119 6.69 17.65 8.41
N LEU A 120 6.51 16.71 9.33
CA LEU A 120 7.46 15.61 9.53
C LEU A 120 7.53 14.73 8.29
N LEU A 121 6.39 14.33 7.71
CA LEU A 121 6.35 13.51 6.48
C LEU A 121 7.10 14.18 5.33
N SER A 122 6.93 15.49 5.16
CA SER A 122 7.67 16.26 4.16
C SER A 122 9.18 16.28 4.44
N TYR A 123 9.58 16.42 5.69
CA TYR A 123 10.99 16.46 6.08
C TYR A 123 11.73 15.14 5.81
N ILE A 124 11.08 14.00 6.07
CA ILE A 124 11.67 12.67 5.89
C ILE A 124 11.45 12.09 4.48
N ASP A 125 10.93 12.87 3.54
CA ASP A 125 10.54 12.44 2.19
C ASP A 125 9.61 11.21 2.21
N SER A 126 8.53 11.32 2.96
CA SER A 126 7.47 10.31 3.04
C SER A 126 6.24 10.70 2.22
N LEU A 127 5.27 9.77 2.15
CA LEU A 127 3.96 10.06 1.58
C LEU A 127 3.17 10.94 2.56
N SER A 128 2.56 12.02 2.05
CA SER A 128 1.58 12.80 2.82
C SER A 128 0.40 11.93 3.23
N SER A 129 -0.26 12.30 4.32
CA SER A 129 -1.50 11.65 4.76
C SER A 129 -2.54 11.67 3.65
N GLY A 130 -3.13 10.54 3.40
CA GLY A 130 -4.18 10.47 2.41
C GLY A 130 -5.41 11.27 2.79
N ALA A 131 -6.22 11.59 1.79
CA ALA A 131 -7.39 12.44 1.87
C ALA A 131 -8.58 11.88 2.70
N THR A 132 -8.35 11.04 3.67
CA THR A 132 -9.37 10.73 4.68
C THR A 132 -9.66 11.94 5.56
N ASN A 133 -8.77 12.93 5.57
CA ASN A 133 -8.97 14.15 6.35
C ASN A 133 -9.62 15.26 5.52
N LYS A 134 -10.95 15.31 5.54
CA LYS A 134 -11.75 16.35 4.88
C LYS A 134 -11.36 17.79 5.25
N LYS A 135 -10.66 17.99 6.38
CA LYS A 135 -10.24 19.31 6.84
C LYS A 135 -9.09 19.90 6.02
N LEU A 136 -8.24 19.07 5.45
CA LEU A 136 -7.03 19.54 4.74
C LEU A 136 -7.15 19.55 3.22
N GLN A 137 -8.29 19.10 2.65
CA GLN A 137 -8.52 19.02 1.20
C GLN A 137 -7.37 18.37 0.42
N LEU A 138 -6.65 17.44 1.08
CA LEU A 138 -5.58 16.70 0.43
C LEU A 138 -6.17 15.77 -0.63
N ALA A 139 -5.44 15.55 -1.71
CA ALA A 139 -5.89 14.73 -2.81
C ALA A 139 -6.32 13.33 -2.34
N PRO A 140 -7.39 12.74 -2.91
CA PRO A 140 -7.82 11.40 -2.51
C PRO A 140 -6.67 10.42 -2.68
N THR A 141 -6.40 9.60 -1.66
CA THR A 141 -5.45 8.49 -1.77
C THR A 141 -6.00 7.47 -2.75
N THR A 142 -5.69 7.68 -4.01
CA THR A 142 -5.78 6.59 -4.97
C THR A 142 -4.70 5.60 -4.58
N PRO A 143 -5.00 4.30 -4.44
CA PRO A 143 -3.97 3.31 -4.14
C PRO A 143 -2.86 3.40 -5.16
N LEU A 144 -1.64 3.73 -4.73
CA LEU A 144 -0.49 3.95 -5.60
C LEU A 144 -0.13 2.69 -6.41
N LEU A 145 -0.32 1.52 -5.79
CA LEU A 145 -0.19 0.22 -6.43
C LEU A 145 -1.37 -0.66 -6.03
N THR A 146 -2.07 -1.21 -6.99
CA THR A 146 -3.21 -2.10 -6.72
C THR A 146 -3.37 -3.18 -7.77
N PHE A 147 -3.89 -4.34 -7.36
CA PHE A 147 -4.42 -5.32 -8.30
C PHE A 147 -5.77 -4.87 -8.83
N LYS A 148 -5.91 -4.93 -10.15
CA LYS A 148 -7.21 -4.82 -10.82
C LYS A 148 -7.46 -6.04 -11.70
N VAL A 149 -8.70 -6.30 -12.00
CA VAL A 149 -9.11 -7.31 -12.98
C VAL A 149 -9.24 -6.59 -14.32
N HIS A 150 -8.47 -7.01 -15.29
CA HIS A 150 -8.64 -6.64 -16.67
C HIS A 150 -9.70 -7.56 -17.28
N SER A 151 -10.72 -6.98 -17.86
CA SER A 151 -11.82 -7.69 -18.50
C SER A 151 -12.09 -7.10 -19.89
N GLU A 152 -12.53 -7.90 -20.83
CA GLU A 152 -12.82 -7.49 -22.20
C GLU A 152 -14.21 -7.94 -22.63
N CYS A 153 -14.87 -7.14 -23.46
CA CYS A 153 -16.08 -7.56 -24.15
C CYS A 153 -15.75 -8.58 -25.24
N ASP A 154 -16.39 -9.74 -25.21
CA ASP A 154 -16.19 -10.83 -26.17
C ASP A 154 -16.61 -10.47 -27.59
N LYS A 155 -17.49 -9.47 -27.78
CA LYS A 155 -18.05 -9.07 -29.06
C LYS A 155 -17.32 -7.90 -29.72
N CYS A 156 -16.90 -6.88 -28.98
CA CYS A 156 -16.29 -5.67 -29.53
C CYS A 156 -14.90 -5.37 -29.00
N GLY A 157 -14.34 -6.16 -28.09
CA GLY A 157 -12.99 -5.98 -27.54
C GLY A 157 -12.85 -4.80 -26.56
N ALA A 158 -13.93 -4.09 -26.22
CA ALA A 158 -13.86 -2.99 -25.27
C ALA A 158 -13.35 -3.49 -23.92
N SER A 159 -12.26 -2.85 -23.41
CA SER A 159 -11.61 -3.27 -22.18
C SER A 159 -12.07 -2.46 -20.96
N ASN A 160 -11.97 -3.08 -19.78
CA ASN A 160 -12.33 -2.48 -18.50
C ASN A 160 -11.37 -2.94 -17.40
N LEU A 161 -11.07 -2.04 -16.45
CA LEU A 161 -10.31 -2.35 -15.25
C LEU A 161 -11.21 -2.20 -14.03
N SER A 162 -11.41 -3.28 -13.28
CA SER A 162 -12.23 -3.28 -12.07
C SER A 162 -11.45 -3.76 -10.82
N ASN A 163 -11.92 -3.38 -9.63
CA ASN A 163 -11.33 -3.84 -8.36
C ASN A 163 -11.77 -5.26 -7.99
N ARG A 164 -12.73 -5.84 -8.72
CA ARG A 164 -13.33 -7.15 -8.45
C ARG A 164 -13.49 -7.94 -9.74
N ARG A 165 -13.56 -9.26 -9.62
CA ARG A 165 -13.95 -10.14 -10.72
C ARG A 165 -15.40 -9.86 -11.10
N LEU A 166 -15.67 -9.77 -12.41
CA LEU A 166 -17.00 -9.63 -12.95
C LEU A 166 -17.66 -11.00 -13.19
N ASN A 167 -16.84 -12.06 -13.27
CA ASN A 167 -17.26 -13.46 -13.41
C ASN A 167 -18.25 -13.68 -14.56
N ASN A 168 -18.06 -12.98 -15.67
CA ASN A 168 -18.89 -13.08 -16.88
C ASN A 168 -20.40 -12.80 -16.64
N ARG A 169 -20.72 -11.91 -15.68
CA ARG A 169 -22.11 -11.60 -15.30
C ARG A 169 -22.62 -10.29 -15.88
N TYR A 170 -21.77 -9.56 -16.58
CA TYR A 170 -22.08 -8.21 -17.07
C TYR A 170 -22.07 -8.18 -18.59
N ILE A 171 -23.00 -7.43 -19.15
CA ILE A 171 -23.15 -7.22 -20.58
C ILE A 171 -22.65 -5.81 -20.92
N HIS A 172 -21.87 -5.69 -21.98
CA HIS A 172 -21.47 -4.41 -22.55
C HIS A 172 -22.63 -3.72 -23.21
N THR A 173 -23.10 -2.60 -22.67
CA THR A 173 -24.35 -1.94 -23.05
C THR A 173 -24.39 -1.50 -24.51
N SER A 174 -23.23 -1.13 -25.09
CA SER A 174 -23.17 -0.62 -26.48
C SER A 174 -23.33 -1.71 -27.56
N CYS A 175 -22.95 -2.96 -27.27
CA CYS A 175 -22.94 -4.02 -28.29
C CYS A 175 -23.63 -5.33 -27.87
N GLY A 176 -24.05 -5.42 -26.60
CA GLY A 176 -24.68 -6.61 -26.04
C GLY A 176 -23.74 -7.81 -25.87
N GLY A 177 -22.43 -7.62 -25.97
CA GLY A 177 -21.43 -8.66 -25.71
C GLY A 177 -21.21 -8.89 -24.21
N LEU A 178 -20.70 -10.06 -23.85
CA LEU A 178 -20.41 -10.45 -22.48
C LEU A 178 -19.05 -9.87 -22.03
N ILE A 179 -18.95 -9.37 -20.81
CA ILE A 179 -17.68 -8.92 -20.23
C ILE A 179 -16.98 -10.12 -19.59
N VAL A 180 -15.82 -10.49 -20.14
CA VAL A 180 -15.03 -11.68 -19.76
C VAL A 180 -13.77 -11.25 -19.03
N ASP A 181 -13.57 -11.76 -17.81
CA ASP A 181 -12.34 -11.55 -17.05
C ASP A 181 -11.15 -12.27 -17.71
N LYS A 182 -10.06 -11.55 -17.96
CA LYS A 182 -8.87 -12.07 -18.65
C LYS A 182 -7.73 -12.36 -17.68
N GLU A 183 -7.30 -11.34 -16.92
CA GLU A 183 -6.12 -11.42 -16.09
C GLU A 183 -6.16 -10.44 -14.90
N LEU A 184 -5.25 -10.61 -13.95
CA LEU A 184 -4.95 -9.61 -12.94
C LEU A 184 -3.85 -8.69 -13.45
N VAL A 185 -4.03 -7.39 -13.28
CA VAL A 185 -3.00 -6.39 -13.60
C VAL A 185 -2.65 -5.58 -12.37
N ILE A 186 -1.38 -5.19 -12.24
CA ILE A 186 -0.95 -4.20 -11.27
C ILE A 186 -1.01 -2.84 -11.93
N VAL A 187 -1.73 -1.93 -11.30
CA VAL A 187 -1.88 -0.55 -11.77
C VAL A 187 -1.16 0.36 -10.78
N LYS A 188 -0.30 1.24 -11.32
CA LYS A 188 0.34 2.36 -10.62
C LYS A 188 -0.38 3.65 -11.01
N SER A 189 -0.85 4.40 -10.01
CA SER A 189 -1.52 5.70 -10.19
C SER A 189 -0.53 6.84 -10.29
#